data_82debd243f6fb1ce5c4330c947e54054
#
_entry.id   82debd243f6fb1ce5c4330c947e54054
#
_cell.length_a   1.000
_cell.length_b   1.000
_cell.length_c   1.000
_cell.angle_alpha   90.00
_cell.angle_beta   90.00
_cell.angle_gamma   90.00
#
_symmetry.space_group_name_H-M   'P 1'
#
loop_
_entity.id
_entity.type
_entity.pdbx_description
1 polymer ?
#
loop_
_entity_poly.entity_id
_entity_poly.type
_entity_poly.pdbx_seq_one_letter_code
_entity_poly.pdbx_strand_id
1 'polypeptide(L)'
;MRFDVPRRVAHVVVQGDEPPEVLPEDPELYLMRLPDGPPVRLSGTAALIWLVASTGEDDVVEAVARLVERDPVDIEPDVTTYLDLLVADGLLERARS
;
A
#
# COMPACT_ATOMS: atom_id res chain seq x y z
N MET A 1 -0.34 7.10 -12.55
CA MET A 1 -0.17 8.02 -11.39
C MET A 1 0.75 7.38 -10.36
N ARG A 2 1.76 8.09 -9.95
CA ARG A 2 2.76 7.57 -9.01
C ARG A 2 2.55 8.13 -7.62
N PHE A 3 2.99 7.38 -6.62
CA PHE A 3 2.90 7.78 -5.21
C PHE A 3 4.27 7.66 -4.57
N ASP A 4 4.49 8.47 -3.55
CA ASP A 4 5.69 8.43 -2.74
C ASP A 4 5.30 8.24 -1.27
N VAL A 5 6.21 7.67 -0.49
CA VAL A 5 6.03 7.58 0.95
C VAL A 5 6.57 8.86 1.58
N PRO A 6 5.75 9.60 2.34
CA PRO A 6 6.24 10.79 3.02
C PRO A 6 7.39 10.45 3.97
N ARG A 7 8.33 11.38 4.13
CA ARG A 7 9.52 11.14 4.97
C ARG A 7 9.21 10.79 6.41
N ARG A 8 8.06 11.23 6.91
CA ARG A 8 7.67 11.02 8.31
C ARG A 8 6.85 9.75 8.51
N VAL A 9 6.72 8.93 7.49
CA VAL A 9 6.00 7.67 7.59
C VAL A 9 7.01 6.52 7.70
N ALA A 10 6.95 5.82 8.83
CA ALA A 10 7.70 4.58 9.02
C ALA A 10 6.76 3.41 8.77
N HIS A 11 7.32 2.30 8.29
CA HIS A 11 6.51 1.10 8.07
C HIS A 11 7.28 -0.14 8.49
N VAL A 12 6.53 -1.14 8.93
CA VAL A 12 7.05 -2.46 9.27
C VAL A 12 6.14 -3.50 8.64
N VAL A 13 6.71 -4.33 7.78
CA VAL A 13 5.97 -5.46 7.20
C VAL A 13 6.06 -6.62 8.19
N VAL A 14 4.92 -7.14 8.61
CA VAL A 14 4.89 -8.30 9.49
C VAL A 14 5.13 -9.53 8.64
N GLN A 15 6.23 -10.21 8.89
CA GLN A 15 6.55 -11.48 8.23
C GLN A 15 6.28 -12.61 9.19
N GLY A 16 5.49 -13.58 8.74
CA GLY A 16 5.30 -14.81 9.47
C GLY A 16 6.50 -15.75 9.28
N ASP A 17 6.26 -17.06 9.41
CA ASP A 17 7.31 -18.07 9.25
C ASP A 17 7.69 -18.34 7.80
N GLU A 18 7.13 -17.60 6.86
CA GLU A 18 7.37 -17.78 5.44
C GLU A 18 8.70 -17.19 4.99
N PRO A 19 9.33 -17.77 3.94
CA PRO A 19 10.55 -17.18 3.38
C PRO A 19 10.30 -15.75 2.85
N PRO A 20 11.28 -14.85 2.96
CA PRO A 20 11.09 -13.46 2.52
C PRO A 20 10.81 -13.29 1.03
N GLU A 21 11.07 -14.30 0.21
CA GLU A 21 10.78 -14.25 -1.23
C GLU A 21 9.32 -14.56 -1.56
N VAL A 22 8.56 -15.05 -0.60
CA VAL A 22 7.17 -15.42 -0.81
C VAL A 22 6.29 -14.33 -0.22
N LEU A 23 5.41 -13.74 -1.07
CA LEU A 23 4.41 -12.82 -0.56
C LEU A 23 3.42 -13.61 0.29
N PRO A 24 3.16 -13.20 1.53
CA PRO A 24 2.16 -13.88 2.34
C PRO A 24 0.78 -13.75 1.70
N GLU A 25 -0.06 -14.77 1.86
CA GLU A 25 -1.43 -14.74 1.34
C GLU A 25 -2.25 -13.60 1.95
N ASP A 26 -1.91 -13.23 3.18
CA ASP A 26 -2.59 -12.18 3.92
C ASP A 26 -1.54 -11.23 4.48
N PRO A 27 -1.00 -10.32 3.65
CA PRO A 27 0.05 -9.41 4.10
C PRO A 27 -0.48 -8.48 5.18
N GLU A 28 0.39 -8.18 6.13
CA GLU A 28 0.07 -7.30 7.24
C GLU A 28 1.21 -6.33 7.43
N LEU A 29 0.89 -5.06 7.60
CA LEU A 29 1.91 -4.06 7.88
C LEU A 29 1.41 -3.00 8.84
N TYR A 30 2.34 -2.37 9.52
CA TYR A 30 2.07 -1.24 10.39
C TYR A 30 2.71 0.01 9.80
N LEU A 31 1.94 1.09 9.81
CA LEU A 31 2.40 2.41 9.38
C LEU A 31 2.30 3.36 10.56
N MET A 32 3.23 4.30 10.64
CA MET A 32 3.18 5.30 11.68
C MET A 32 3.76 6.60 11.16
N ARG A 33 3.04 7.69 11.40
CA ARG A 33 3.56 9.04 11.10
C ARG A 33 4.41 9.50 12.27
N LEU A 34 5.66 9.79 12.00
CA LEU A 34 6.60 10.22 13.04
C LEU A 34 6.49 11.73 13.27
N PRO A 35 6.78 12.21 14.48
CA PRO A 35 7.18 11.44 15.66
C PRO A 35 6.01 10.94 16.51
N ASP A 36 4.81 11.48 16.36
CA ASP A 36 3.72 11.29 17.33
C ASP A 36 2.47 10.62 16.76
N GLY A 37 2.49 10.22 15.50
CA GLY A 37 1.30 9.63 14.89
C GLY A 37 0.94 8.29 15.50
N PRO A 38 -0.36 7.97 15.63
CA PRO A 38 -0.78 6.65 16.08
C PRO A 38 -0.42 5.59 15.04
N PRO A 39 -0.09 4.36 15.46
CA PRO A 39 0.16 3.29 14.49
C PRO A 39 -1.11 2.92 13.76
N VAL A 40 -0.98 2.65 12.47
CA VAL A 40 -2.09 2.20 11.61
C VAL A 40 -1.74 0.81 11.10
N ARG A 41 -2.66 -0.13 11.27
CA ARG A 41 -2.48 -1.49 10.79
C ARG A 41 -3.23 -1.67 9.48
N LEU A 42 -2.53 -2.16 8.46
CA LEU A 42 -3.14 -2.55 7.19
C LEU A 42 -2.98 -4.05 7.01
N SER A 43 -3.99 -4.69 6.46
CA SER A 43 -3.93 -6.11 6.18
C SER A 43 -4.61 -6.44 4.85
N GLY A 44 -4.28 -7.60 4.28
CA GLY A 44 -4.89 -8.08 3.05
C GLY A 44 -4.65 -7.13 1.87
N THR A 45 -5.70 -6.88 1.10
CA THR A 45 -5.62 -6.03 -0.10
C THR A 45 -5.17 -4.60 0.24
N ALA A 46 -5.59 -4.08 1.39
CA ALA A 46 -5.17 -2.74 1.82
C ALA A 46 -3.65 -2.64 1.96
N ALA A 47 -3.03 -3.65 2.57
CA ALA A 47 -1.57 -3.70 2.70
C ALA A 47 -0.90 -3.81 1.34
N LEU A 48 -1.45 -4.62 0.43
CA LEU A 48 -0.92 -4.74 -0.94
C LEU A 48 -0.96 -3.42 -1.68
N ILE A 49 -2.06 -2.70 -1.57
CA ILE A 49 -2.20 -1.39 -2.24
C ILE A 49 -1.11 -0.43 -1.76
N TRP A 50 -0.91 -0.32 -0.46
CA TRP A 50 0.13 0.56 0.08
C TRP A 50 1.53 0.12 -0.36
N LEU A 51 1.82 -1.18 -0.27
CA LEU A 51 3.14 -1.72 -0.64
C LEU A 51 3.45 -1.46 -2.12
N VAL A 52 2.49 -1.74 -3.00
CA VAL A 52 2.68 -1.49 -4.43
C VAL A 52 2.87 0.00 -4.69
N ALA A 53 2.05 0.85 -4.09
CA ALA A 53 2.18 2.30 -4.27
C ALA A 53 3.53 2.81 -3.77
N SER A 54 4.06 2.24 -2.69
CA SER A 54 5.31 2.67 -2.09
C SER A 54 6.54 2.37 -2.94
N THR A 55 6.42 1.48 -3.93
CA THR A 55 7.53 1.17 -4.84
C THR A 55 7.68 2.17 -5.98
N GLY A 56 6.77 3.13 -6.11
CA GLY A 56 6.78 4.09 -7.22
C GLY A 56 6.15 3.56 -8.49
N GLU A 57 5.31 2.53 -8.38
CA GLU A 57 4.63 1.93 -9.52
C GLU A 57 3.73 2.95 -10.21
N ASP A 58 3.83 3.06 -11.55
CA ASP A 58 3.04 4.00 -12.33
C ASP A 58 1.56 3.64 -12.37
N ASP A 59 1.25 2.35 -12.45
CA ASP A 59 -0.13 1.87 -12.51
C ASP A 59 -0.39 0.92 -11.34
N VAL A 60 -0.77 1.51 -10.21
CA VAL A 60 -1.04 0.74 -8.98
C VAL A 60 -2.21 -0.21 -9.17
N VAL A 61 -3.26 0.24 -9.86
CA VAL A 61 -4.45 -0.60 -10.09
C VAL A 61 -4.08 -1.88 -10.83
N GLU A 62 -3.34 -1.74 -11.93
CA GLU A 62 -2.93 -2.91 -12.71
C GLU A 62 -2.01 -3.85 -11.91
N ALA A 63 -1.05 -3.27 -11.18
CA ALA A 63 -0.13 -4.08 -10.41
C ALA A 63 -0.84 -4.85 -9.31
N VAL A 64 -1.76 -4.21 -8.59
CA VAL A 64 -2.56 -4.90 -7.57
C VAL A 64 -3.45 -5.97 -8.21
N ALA A 65 -4.06 -5.65 -9.35
CA ALA A 65 -4.93 -6.60 -10.05
C ALA A 65 -4.20 -7.89 -10.39
N ARG A 66 -2.95 -7.77 -10.86
CA ARG A 66 -2.13 -8.96 -11.14
C ARG A 66 -1.83 -9.77 -9.90
N LEU A 67 -1.56 -9.10 -8.78
CA LEU A 67 -1.24 -9.79 -7.52
C LEU A 67 -2.45 -10.53 -6.95
N VAL A 68 -3.65 -9.96 -7.09
CA VAL A 68 -4.86 -10.59 -6.57
C VAL A 68 -5.61 -11.41 -7.62
N GLU A 69 -5.05 -11.51 -8.82
CA GLU A 69 -5.61 -12.28 -9.94
C GLU A 69 -7.04 -11.86 -10.29
N ARG A 70 -7.24 -10.53 -10.37
CA ARG A 70 -8.53 -9.94 -10.74
C ARG A 70 -8.37 -8.98 -11.90
N ASP A 71 -9.49 -8.71 -12.58
CA ASP A 71 -9.50 -7.74 -13.66
C ASP A 71 -9.34 -6.32 -13.11
N PRO A 72 -8.43 -5.50 -13.67
CA PRO A 72 -8.25 -4.13 -13.19
C PRO A 72 -9.55 -3.31 -13.17
N VAL A 73 -10.42 -3.52 -14.14
CA VAL A 73 -11.70 -2.79 -14.20
C VAL A 73 -12.56 -3.07 -12.98
N ASP A 74 -12.51 -4.30 -12.47
CA ASP A 74 -13.34 -4.71 -11.34
C ASP A 74 -12.86 -4.10 -10.03
N ILE A 75 -11.56 -3.84 -9.88
CA ILE A 75 -11.00 -3.35 -8.62
C ILE A 75 -10.64 -1.87 -8.64
N GLU A 76 -10.65 -1.24 -9.81
CA GLU A 76 -10.23 0.16 -9.95
C GLU A 76 -10.94 1.12 -8.99
N PRO A 77 -12.27 1.08 -8.85
CA PRO A 77 -12.95 2.01 -7.94
C PRO A 77 -12.50 1.85 -6.48
N ASP A 78 -12.35 0.62 -6.03
CA ASP A 78 -11.94 0.33 -4.65
C ASP A 78 -10.50 0.75 -4.41
N VAL A 79 -9.60 0.41 -5.33
CA VAL A 79 -8.17 0.76 -5.21
C VAL A 79 -8.00 2.27 -5.22
N THR A 80 -8.66 2.96 -6.15
CA THR A 80 -8.55 4.42 -6.27
C THR A 80 -9.07 5.11 -5.03
N THR A 81 -10.22 4.68 -4.51
CA THR A 81 -10.79 5.23 -3.29
C THR A 81 -9.84 5.04 -2.11
N TYR A 82 -9.25 3.85 -2.01
CA TYR A 82 -8.33 3.56 -0.91
C TYR A 82 -7.05 4.39 -1.00
N LEU A 83 -6.50 4.56 -2.21
CA LEU A 83 -5.34 5.42 -2.41
C LEU A 83 -5.62 6.86 -1.99
N ASP A 84 -6.81 7.37 -2.33
CA ASP A 84 -7.21 8.71 -1.92
C ASP A 84 -7.30 8.83 -0.39
N LEU A 85 -7.80 7.80 0.28
CA LEU A 85 -7.84 7.77 1.75
C LEU A 85 -6.43 7.77 2.34
N LEU A 86 -5.52 7.00 1.79
CA LEU A 86 -4.13 6.95 2.26
C LEU A 86 -3.45 8.31 2.10
N VAL A 87 -3.71 9.00 1.00
CA VAL A 87 -3.18 10.35 0.79
C VAL A 87 -3.78 11.33 1.80
N ALA A 88 -5.10 11.24 2.01
CA ALA A 88 -5.79 12.11 2.97
C ALA A 88 -5.27 11.91 4.41
N ASP A 89 -4.90 10.67 4.74
CA ASP A 89 -4.38 10.34 6.07
C ASP A 89 -2.88 10.63 6.22
N GLY A 90 -2.23 11.10 5.15
CA GLY A 90 -0.79 11.41 5.18
C GLY A 90 0.12 10.20 5.14
N LEU A 91 -0.39 9.05 4.74
CA LEU A 91 0.38 7.80 4.67
C LEU A 91 1.00 7.57 3.29
N LEU A 92 0.51 8.27 2.28
CA LEU A 92 1.08 8.35 0.94
C LEU A 92 0.95 9.80 0.46
N GLU A 93 1.76 10.15 -0.53
CA GLU A 93 1.58 11.42 -1.23
C GLU A 93 1.71 11.18 -2.73
N ARG A 94 1.01 12.02 -3.51
CA ARG A 94 1.11 11.93 -4.96
C ARG A 94 2.48 12.45 -5.40
N ALA A 95 3.17 11.67 -6.23
CA ALA A 95 4.46 12.08 -6.73
C ALA A 95 4.29 13.28 -7.67
N ARG A 96 5.24 14.20 -7.61
CA ARG A 96 5.27 15.31 -8.55
C ARG A 96 5.89 14.82 -9.85
N SER A 97 5.23 15.12 -10.93
CA SER A 97 5.75 14.84 -12.28
C SER A 97 6.78 15.87 -12.69
#